data_f0082bd2f71fcd2aa5b93932917bb925
#
_entry.id   f0082bd2f71fcd2aa5b93932917bb925
#
_cell.length_a   1.000
_cell.length_b   1.000
_cell.length_c   1.000
_cell.angle_alpha   90.00
_cell.angle_beta   90.00
_cell.angle_gamma   90.00
#
_symmetry.space_group_name_H-M   'P 1'
#
loop_
_entity.id
_entity.type
_entity.pdbx_description
1 polymer ?
#
loop_
_entity_poly.entity_id
_entity_poly.type
_entity_poly.pdbx_seq_one_letter_code
_entity_poly.pdbx_strand_id
1 'polypeptide(L)'
;MALSFVDFISQAMAQPSLFVILILVIGVTAVSGATDAPNAIATVVSTRCLKPSVAIGLAAVFNFVGLVGMTYISTAVAKTMFGMVDFSGNTDAALYALMAAMIGAILWGIFCWFFGIPCSKSHSLIAGVTGGAIALNGLAGVVPAEWAKVIYGMAFSLVAGFFLGWLFVKVIEKACTHVNRQAANHAFTGIQDVCAVALSFLHGAQDGQKFMSIAMLGVALSFGNPTPDSNGFPMWLMIICSLAISLGTIVGGKRIIKSVGMDMVKLEKYQGVAANFSTTFTLLFASLTGMPVSTGHCNTSAIMGVGASKSFKRVNWGIARNMVLAWVLTFPACGLIGFLLAHLFMMFA
;
A
#
# COMPACT_ATOMS: atom_id res chain seq x y z
N MET A 1 -4.31 -10.78 -24.91
CA MET A 1 -4.58 -9.40 -25.42
C MET A 1 -4.97 -8.52 -24.25
N ALA A 2 -4.45 -7.30 -24.18
CA ALA A 2 -4.92 -6.36 -23.16
C ALA A 2 -6.40 -6.01 -23.44
N LEU A 3 -7.28 -6.21 -22.47
CA LEU A 3 -8.71 -5.94 -22.59
C LEU A 3 -8.92 -4.46 -22.97
N SER A 4 -9.60 -4.20 -24.08
CA SER A 4 -9.95 -2.82 -24.45
C SER A 4 -11.00 -2.25 -23.47
N PHE A 5 -11.08 -0.93 -23.38
CA PHE A 5 -12.12 -0.30 -22.55
C PHE A 5 -13.53 -0.62 -23.07
N VAL A 6 -13.68 -0.76 -24.39
CA VAL A 6 -14.97 -1.13 -25.03
C VAL A 6 -15.39 -2.55 -24.65
N ASP A 7 -14.44 -3.51 -24.67
CA ASP A 7 -14.73 -4.89 -24.27
C ASP A 7 -15.10 -4.97 -22.79
N PHE A 8 -14.42 -4.17 -21.92
CA PHE A 8 -14.78 -4.06 -20.52
C PHE A 8 -16.21 -3.54 -20.34
N ILE A 9 -16.59 -2.48 -21.04
CA ILE A 9 -17.95 -1.91 -20.95
C ILE A 9 -18.98 -2.93 -21.43
N SER A 10 -18.72 -3.62 -22.55
CA SER A 10 -19.60 -4.68 -23.06
C SER A 10 -19.80 -5.80 -22.02
N GLN A 11 -18.71 -6.24 -21.39
CA GLN A 11 -18.78 -7.26 -20.35
C GLN A 11 -19.50 -6.77 -19.07
N ALA A 12 -19.26 -5.52 -18.67
CA ALA A 12 -19.90 -4.92 -17.52
C ALA A 12 -21.41 -4.67 -17.73
N MET A 13 -21.85 -4.48 -18.98
CA MET A 13 -23.28 -4.44 -19.34
C MET A 13 -23.91 -5.86 -19.23
N ALA A 14 -23.19 -6.91 -19.58
CA ALA A 14 -23.64 -8.29 -19.41
C ALA A 14 -23.62 -8.75 -17.95
N GLN A 15 -22.64 -8.28 -17.17
CA GLN A 15 -22.49 -8.60 -15.74
C GLN A 15 -22.31 -7.31 -14.92
N PRO A 16 -23.39 -6.67 -14.43
CA PRO A 16 -23.31 -5.40 -13.69
C PRO A 16 -22.43 -5.44 -12.43
N SER A 17 -22.25 -6.62 -11.82
CA SER A 17 -21.35 -6.84 -10.69
C SER A 17 -19.90 -6.43 -11.00
N LEU A 18 -19.45 -6.64 -12.24
CA LEU A 18 -18.11 -6.20 -12.68
C LEU A 18 -17.95 -4.68 -12.63
N PHE A 19 -18.98 -3.93 -13.02
CA PHE A 19 -18.96 -2.47 -12.93
C PHE A 19 -18.90 -1.99 -11.48
N VAL A 20 -19.65 -2.64 -10.58
CA VAL A 20 -19.61 -2.35 -9.14
C VAL A 20 -18.21 -2.63 -8.59
N ILE A 21 -17.57 -3.74 -8.97
CA ILE A 21 -16.19 -4.06 -8.56
C ILE A 21 -15.23 -2.94 -8.99
N LEU A 22 -15.32 -2.44 -10.21
CA LEU A 22 -14.46 -1.34 -10.66
C LEU A 22 -14.66 -0.08 -9.80
N ILE A 23 -15.91 0.29 -9.50
CA ILE A 23 -16.20 1.42 -8.60
C ILE A 23 -15.60 1.21 -7.21
N LEU A 24 -15.73 0.00 -6.66
CA LEU A 24 -15.17 -0.35 -5.36
C LEU A 24 -13.63 -0.32 -5.36
N VAL A 25 -13.01 -0.81 -6.44
CA VAL A 25 -11.54 -0.72 -6.61
C VAL A 25 -11.09 0.73 -6.68
N ILE A 26 -11.77 1.58 -7.43
CA ILE A 26 -11.50 3.03 -7.46
C ILE A 26 -11.63 3.62 -6.04
N GLY A 27 -12.69 3.27 -5.32
CA GLY A 27 -12.94 3.70 -3.95
C GLY A 27 -11.83 3.30 -2.99
N VAL A 28 -11.46 2.02 -2.95
CA VAL A 28 -10.39 1.53 -2.06
C VAL A 28 -9.02 2.12 -2.43
N THR A 29 -8.76 2.32 -3.72
CA THR A 29 -7.54 2.96 -4.21
C THR A 29 -7.47 4.42 -3.77
N ALA A 30 -8.56 5.16 -3.87
CA ALA A 30 -8.65 6.55 -3.38
C ALA A 30 -8.48 6.63 -1.86
N VAL A 31 -9.09 5.71 -1.10
CA VAL A 31 -8.90 5.62 0.36
C VAL A 31 -7.44 5.28 0.69
N SER A 32 -6.77 4.42 -0.06
CA SER A 32 -5.33 4.15 0.11
C SER A 32 -4.49 5.40 -0.13
N GLY A 33 -4.77 6.13 -1.22
CA GLY A 33 -4.12 7.41 -1.48
C GLY A 33 -4.28 8.41 -0.32
N ALA A 34 -5.48 8.45 0.30
CA ALA A 34 -5.77 9.36 1.41
C ALA A 34 -5.07 8.97 2.71
N THR A 35 -4.84 7.69 2.95
CA THR A 35 -4.36 7.18 4.24
C THR A 35 -2.91 6.71 4.23
N ASP A 36 -2.43 6.11 3.15
CA ASP A 36 -1.11 5.49 3.08
C ASP A 36 -0.08 6.34 2.33
N ALA A 37 -0.46 7.03 1.26
CA ALA A 37 0.44 7.91 0.52
C ALA A 37 1.11 9.00 1.38
N PRO A 38 0.46 9.57 2.41
CA PRO A 38 1.10 10.52 3.31
C PRO A 38 2.34 9.97 4.03
N ASN A 39 2.44 8.65 4.21
CA ASN A 39 3.62 8.03 4.81
C ASN A 39 4.88 8.28 3.97
N ALA A 40 4.78 8.30 2.64
CA ALA A 40 5.92 8.54 1.75
C ALA A 40 6.54 9.94 1.90
N ILE A 41 5.75 10.92 2.36
CA ILE A 41 6.18 12.31 2.52
C ILE A 41 6.25 12.76 3.99
N ALA A 42 5.95 11.89 4.94
CA ALA A 42 5.92 12.23 6.36
C ALA A 42 7.27 12.75 6.86
N THR A 43 8.37 12.17 6.45
CA THR A 43 9.73 12.56 6.83
C THR A 43 10.13 13.92 6.27
N VAL A 44 9.88 14.19 4.99
CA VAL A 44 10.26 15.46 4.34
C VAL A 44 9.46 16.65 4.90
N VAL A 45 8.23 16.41 5.31
CA VAL A 45 7.38 17.42 5.96
C VAL A 45 7.80 17.63 7.42
N SER A 46 8.02 16.55 8.19
CA SER A 46 8.40 16.65 9.61
C SER A 46 9.76 17.28 9.83
N THR A 47 10.71 17.07 8.91
CA THR A 47 12.03 17.71 8.92
C THR A 47 12.03 19.11 8.29
N ARG A 48 10.88 19.62 7.87
CA ARG A 48 10.67 20.93 7.24
C ARG A 48 11.51 21.16 5.98
N CYS A 49 11.76 20.11 5.20
CA CYS A 49 12.42 20.21 3.90
C CYS A 49 11.43 20.72 2.85
N LEU A 50 10.19 20.20 2.83
CA LEU A 50 9.10 20.67 1.97
C LEU A 50 7.90 21.17 2.78
N LYS A 51 7.17 22.13 2.20
CA LYS A 51 5.85 22.51 2.72
C LYS A 51 4.85 21.37 2.47
N PRO A 52 3.90 21.13 3.40
CA PRO A 52 2.94 20.01 3.26
C PRO A 52 2.18 20.02 1.93
N SER A 53 1.74 21.18 1.44
CA SER A 53 1.01 21.29 0.16
C SER A 53 1.87 20.89 -1.04
N VAL A 54 3.15 21.28 -1.05
CA VAL A 54 4.09 20.90 -2.12
C VAL A 54 4.38 19.40 -2.08
N ALA A 55 4.63 18.86 -0.88
CA ALA A 55 4.89 17.44 -0.70
C ALA A 55 3.69 16.57 -1.13
N ILE A 56 2.45 16.99 -0.80
CA ILE A 56 1.23 16.30 -1.23
C ILE A 56 1.09 16.34 -2.76
N GLY A 57 1.31 17.48 -3.40
CA GLY A 57 1.26 17.60 -4.86
C GLY A 57 2.30 16.73 -5.54
N LEU A 58 3.54 16.71 -5.02
CA LEU A 58 4.61 15.85 -5.46
C LEU A 58 4.23 14.36 -5.31
N ALA A 59 3.71 13.98 -4.14
CA ALA A 59 3.27 12.60 -3.91
C ALA A 59 2.16 12.17 -4.87
N ALA A 60 1.18 13.05 -5.15
CA ALA A 60 0.11 12.76 -6.09
C ALA A 60 0.64 12.48 -7.50
N VAL A 61 1.55 13.32 -8.00
CA VAL A 61 2.17 13.15 -9.32
C VAL A 61 2.99 11.86 -9.38
N PHE A 62 3.84 11.62 -8.39
CA PHE A 62 4.74 10.45 -8.43
C PHE A 62 4.06 9.14 -8.03
N ASN A 63 2.95 9.15 -7.32
CA ASN A 63 2.08 7.97 -7.19
C ASN A 63 1.50 7.55 -8.56
N PHE A 64 1.06 8.52 -9.37
CA PHE A 64 0.60 8.26 -10.73
C PHE A 64 1.71 7.64 -11.59
N VAL A 65 2.86 8.32 -11.65
CA VAL A 65 4.02 7.87 -12.43
C VAL A 65 4.52 6.51 -11.95
N GLY A 66 4.48 6.27 -10.64
CA GLY A 66 4.96 5.03 -10.02
C GLY A 66 4.12 3.82 -10.39
N LEU A 67 2.79 3.94 -10.36
CA LEU A 67 1.91 2.84 -10.77
C LEU A 67 2.12 2.51 -12.24
N VAL A 68 2.04 3.49 -13.12
CA VAL A 68 2.21 3.28 -14.56
C VAL A 68 3.62 2.75 -14.87
N GLY A 69 4.66 3.43 -14.39
CA GLY A 69 6.05 3.09 -14.71
C GLY A 69 6.46 1.72 -14.20
N MET A 70 6.12 1.39 -12.94
CA MET A 70 6.50 0.09 -12.36
C MET A 70 5.76 -1.07 -13.00
N THR A 71 4.53 -0.88 -13.45
CA THR A 71 3.78 -1.94 -14.14
C THR A 71 4.47 -2.39 -15.45
N TYR A 72 5.19 -1.47 -16.12
CA TYR A 72 6.03 -1.85 -17.27
C TYR A 72 7.33 -2.54 -16.88
N ILE A 73 7.85 -2.30 -15.68
CA ILE A 73 9.11 -2.89 -15.21
C ILE A 73 8.85 -4.28 -14.61
N SER A 74 7.86 -4.42 -13.74
CA SER A 74 7.53 -5.66 -13.04
C SER A 74 6.09 -5.68 -12.58
N THR A 75 5.39 -6.78 -12.84
CA THR A 75 4.04 -7.09 -12.35
C THR A 75 4.04 -8.11 -11.22
N ALA A 76 5.19 -8.35 -10.60
CA ALA A 76 5.37 -9.43 -9.62
C ALA A 76 4.45 -9.30 -8.40
N VAL A 77 4.22 -8.07 -7.90
CA VAL A 77 3.29 -7.81 -6.79
C VAL A 77 1.86 -8.16 -7.17
N ALA A 78 1.42 -7.79 -8.37
CA ALA A 78 0.10 -8.14 -8.86
C ALA A 78 -0.09 -9.66 -8.99
N LYS A 79 0.93 -10.39 -9.48
CA LYS A 79 0.90 -11.87 -9.55
C LYS A 79 0.66 -12.51 -8.20
N THR A 80 1.36 -12.06 -7.17
CA THR A 80 1.14 -12.56 -5.81
C THR A 80 -0.28 -12.26 -5.31
N MET A 81 -0.81 -11.08 -5.65
CA MET A 81 -2.14 -10.66 -5.19
C MET A 81 -3.28 -11.51 -5.76
N PHE A 82 -3.22 -11.91 -7.05
CA PHE A 82 -4.25 -12.84 -7.54
C PHE A 82 -3.95 -14.30 -7.19
N GLY A 83 -2.67 -14.66 -7.11
CA GLY A 83 -2.27 -16.04 -6.81
C GLY A 83 -2.51 -16.47 -5.37
N MET A 84 -2.72 -15.53 -4.42
CA MET A 84 -2.89 -15.86 -2.99
C MET A 84 -4.28 -16.43 -2.64
N VAL A 85 -5.26 -16.30 -3.54
CA VAL A 85 -6.64 -16.73 -3.34
C VAL A 85 -7.16 -17.51 -4.55
N ASP A 86 -8.04 -18.45 -4.31
CA ASP A 86 -8.76 -19.20 -5.34
C ASP A 86 -10.25 -18.88 -5.27
N PHE A 87 -10.75 -18.24 -6.32
CA PHE A 87 -12.14 -17.91 -6.55
C PHE A 87 -12.79 -18.82 -7.61
N SER A 88 -12.21 -20.00 -7.87
CA SER A 88 -12.79 -20.95 -8.80
C SER A 88 -14.18 -21.43 -8.35
N GLY A 89 -15.05 -21.73 -9.31
CA GLY A 89 -16.40 -22.21 -9.05
C GLY A 89 -17.47 -21.34 -9.73
N ASN A 90 -18.51 -20.99 -8.97
CA ASN A 90 -19.60 -20.15 -9.49
C ASN A 90 -19.10 -18.71 -9.70
N THR A 91 -19.16 -18.22 -10.94
CA THR A 91 -18.68 -16.89 -11.32
C THR A 91 -19.38 -15.77 -10.57
N ASP A 92 -20.70 -15.83 -10.43
CA ASP A 92 -21.47 -14.77 -9.76
C ASP A 92 -21.15 -14.73 -8.27
N ALA A 93 -21.08 -15.90 -7.61
CA ALA A 93 -20.68 -16.00 -6.22
C ALA A 93 -19.26 -15.47 -6.00
N ALA A 94 -18.31 -15.74 -6.91
CA ALA A 94 -16.95 -15.23 -6.86
C ALA A 94 -16.90 -13.70 -6.99
N LEU A 95 -17.68 -13.12 -7.90
CA LEU A 95 -17.78 -11.66 -8.05
C LEU A 95 -18.39 -11.01 -6.81
N TYR A 96 -19.45 -11.60 -6.22
CA TYR A 96 -20.05 -11.11 -4.97
C TYR A 96 -19.07 -11.19 -3.80
N ALA A 97 -18.30 -12.27 -3.68
CA ALA A 97 -17.27 -12.40 -2.66
C ALA A 97 -16.16 -11.34 -2.82
N LEU A 98 -15.78 -11.03 -4.05
CA LEU A 98 -14.81 -9.99 -4.34
C LEU A 98 -15.35 -8.59 -4.02
N MET A 99 -16.63 -8.31 -4.32
CA MET A 99 -17.30 -7.06 -3.92
C MET A 99 -17.31 -6.91 -2.39
N ALA A 100 -17.67 -7.96 -1.66
CA ALA A 100 -17.67 -7.97 -0.20
C ALA A 100 -16.30 -7.66 0.39
N ALA A 101 -15.23 -8.22 -0.19
CA ALA A 101 -13.86 -7.95 0.20
C ALA A 101 -13.49 -6.46 0.06
N MET A 102 -13.86 -5.85 -1.07
CA MET A 102 -13.60 -4.42 -1.31
C MET A 102 -14.37 -3.52 -0.35
N ILE A 103 -15.63 -3.81 -0.10
CA ILE A 103 -16.46 -3.08 0.86
C ILE A 103 -15.84 -3.17 2.26
N GLY A 104 -15.41 -4.35 2.70
CA GLY A 104 -14.74 -4.54 3.97
C GLY A 104 -13.46 -3.70 4.11
N ALA A 105 -12.63 -3.69 3.07
CA ALA A 105 -11.41 -2.89 3.04
C ALA A 105 -11.69 -1.37 3.08
N ILE A 106 -12.73 -0.91 2.38
CA ILE A 106 -13.15 0.50 2.37
C ILE A 106 -13.68 0.90 3.75
N LEU A 107 -14.61 0.13 4.32
CA LEU A 107 -15.22 0.42 5.62
C LEU A 107 -14.17 0.51 6.72
N TRP A 108 -13.27 -0.48 6.79
CA TRP A 108 -12.16 -0.46 7.74
C TRP A 108 -11.23 0.74 7.51
N GLY A 109 -10.96 1.06 6.24
CA GLY A 109 -10.14 2.19 5.85
C GLY A 109 -10.72 3.53 6.30
N ILE A 110 -11.99 3.76 6.06
CA ILE A 110 -12.72 4.97 6.48
C ILE A 110 -12.75 5.05 8.01
N PHE A 111 -13.03 3.94 8.70
CA PHE A 111 -13.01 3.87 10.15
C PHE A 111 -11.64 4.30 10.71
N CYS A 112 -10.56 3.70 10.24
CA CYS A 112 -9.22 4.06 10.67
C CYS A 112 -8.88 5.52 10.37
N TRP A 113 -9.26 6.03 9.19
CA TRP A 113 -9.03 7.41 8.81
C TRP A 113 -9.78 8.38 9.71
N PHE A 114 -11.05 8.07 10.05
CA PHE A 114 -11.87 8.88 10.95
C PHE A 114 -11.24 9.03 12.34
N PHE A 115 -10.69 7.95 12.88
CA PHE A 115 -10.02 7.96 14.20
C PHE A 115 -8.54 8.37 14.12
N GLY A 116 -7.98 8.62 12.93
CA GLY A 116 -6.58 8.97 12.75
C GLY A 116 -5.62 7.82 13.05
N ILE A 117 -6.10 6.57 12.93
CA ILE A 117 -5.33 5.36 13.15
C ILE A 117 -4.62 4.99 11.85
N PRO A 118 -3.29 4.95 11.81
CA PRO A 118 -2.55 4.55 10.62
C PRO A 118 -2.65 3.04 10.41
N CYS A 119 -3.68 2.61 9.68
CA CYS A 119 -3.86 1.21 9.30
C CYS A 119 -3.28 0.95 7.90
N SER A 120 -2.94 -0.30 7.63
CA SER A 120 -2.42 -0.73 6.33
C SER A 120 -3.56 -1.12 5.37
N LYS A 121 -3.65 -0.44 4.23
CA LYS A 121 -4.61 -0.82 3.19
C LYS A 121 -4.24 -2.12 2.50
N SER A 122 -2.93 -2.41 2.39
CA SER A 122 -2.48 -3.72 1.90
C SER A 122 -3.03 -4.87 2.75
N HIS A 123 -2.97 -4.73 4.08
CA HIS A 123 -3.51 -5.75 5.00
C HIS A 123 -5.04 -5.81 4.92
N SER A 124 -5.72 -4.66 4.84
CA SER A 124 -7.18 -4.62 4.70
C SER A 124 -7.64 -5.35 3.43
N LEU A 125 -6.95 -5.09 2.32
CA LEU A 125 -7.24 -5.71 1.03
C LEU A 125 -6.99 -7.22 1.07
N ILE A 126 -5.78 -7.63 1.48
CA ILE A 126 -5.38 -9.03 1.57
C ILE A 126 -6.33 -9.81 2.48
N ALA A 127 -6.63 -9.30 3.66
CA ALA A 127 -7.53 -9.94 4.60
C ALA A 127 -8.97 -10.03 4.08
N GLY A 128 -9.49 -8.93 3.49
CA GLY A 128 -10.84 -8.91 2.91
C GLY A 128 -11.01 -9.91 1.78
N VAL A 129 -10.05 -9.93 0.83
CA VAL A 129 -10.05 -10.86 -0.30
C VAL A 129 -9.94 -12.32 0.17
N THR A 130 -9.09 -12.58 1.18
CA THR A 130 -8.97 -13.91 1.78
C THR A 130 -10.25 -14.31 2.49
N GLY A 131 -10.90 -13.40 3.24
CA GLY A 131 -12.19 -13.64 3.87
C GLY A 131 -13.28 -14.00 2.86
N GLY A 132 -13.34 -13.27 1.73
CA GLY A 132 -14.24 -13.59 0.62
C GLY A 132 -13.97 -14.96 -0.01
N ALA A 133 -12.70 -15.31 -0.25
CA ALA A 133 -12.30 -16.60 -0.79
C ALA A 133 -12.64 -17.77 0.17
N ILE A 134 -12.43 -17.57 1.48
CA ILE A 134 -12.82 -18.56 2.49
C ILE A 134 -14.34 -18.72 2.55
N ALA A 135 -15.12 -17.66 2.39
CA ALA A 135 -16.57 -17.74 2.33
C ALA A 135 -17.05 -18.56 1.13
N LEU A 136 -16.37 -18.45 -0.01
CA LEU A 136 -16.71 -19.16 -1.25
C LEU A 136 -16.26 -20.62 -1.24
N ASN A 137 -14.99 -20.87 -0.92
CA ASN A 137 -14.32 -22.17 -1.12
C ASN A 137 -13.77 -22.77 0.19
N GLY A 138 -14.13 -22.22 1.36
CA GLY A 138 -13.52 -22.62 2.61
C GLY A 138 -12.01 -22.36 2.65
N LEU A 139 -11.27 -23.12 3.45
CA LEU A 139 -9.81 -22.97 3.54
C LEU A 139 -9.08 -23.33 2.23
N ALA A 140 -9.69 -24.08 1.33
CA ALA A 140 -9.14 -24.36 -0.01
C ALA A 140 -9.05 -23.12 -0.88
N GLY A 141 -9.85 -22.08 -0.59
CA GLY A 141 -9.75 -20.77 -1.25
C GLY A 141 -8.48 -19.96 -0.92
N VAL A 142 -7.62 -20.48 -0.04
CA VAL A 142 -6.36 -19.84 0.33
C VAL A 142 -5.19 -20.63 -0.25
N VAL A 143 -4.31 -19.99 -0.99
CA VAL A 143 -3.12 -20.60 -1.60
C VAL A 143 -1.90 -20.39 -0.69
N PRO A 144 -1.45 -21.42 0.07
CA PRO A 144 -0.44 -21.25 1.12
C PRO A 144 0.91 -20.75 0.59
N ALA A 145 1.30 -21.16 -0.62
CA ALA A 145 2.58 -20.78 -1.21
C ALA A 145 2.68 -19.26 -1.47
N GLU A 146 1.61 -18.65 -1.97
CA GLU A 146 1.56 -17.22 -2.22
C GLU A 146 1.33 -16.43 -0.91
N TRP A 147 0.56 -16.99 0.02
CA TRP A 147 0.41 -16.44 1.37
C TRP A 147 1.72 -16.40 2.14
N ALA A 148 2.61 -17.39 1.93
CA ALA A 148 3.95 -17.36 2.51
C ALA A 148 4.73 -16.11 2.07
N LYS A 149 4.63 -15.68 0.79
CA LYS A 149 5.25 -14.43 0.31
C LYS A 149 4.69 -13.20 1.02
N VAL A 150 3.39 -13.18 1.31
CA VAL A 150 2.74 -12.11 2.08
C VAL A 150 3.33 -12.02 3.49
N ILE A 151 3.40 -13.16 4.20
CA ILE A 151 3.94 -13.22 5.58
C ILE A 151 5.41 -12.83 5.62
N TYR A 152 6.22 -13.39 4.70
CA TYR A 152 7.63 -13.02 4.59
C TYR A 152 7.82 -11.55 4.22
N GLY A 153 7.00 -11.01 3.31
CA GLY A 153 7.02 -9.60 2.96
C GLY A 153 6.70 -8.69 4.15
N MET A 154 5.71 -9.06 4.96
CA MET A 154 5.37 -8.32 6.18
C MET A 154 6.52 -8.32 7.19
N ALA A 155 7.08 -9.48 7.50
CA ALA A 155 8.21 -9.61 8.41
C ALA A 155 9.44 -8.86 7.87
N PHE A 156 9.75 -9.04 6.58
CA PHE A 156 10.84 -8.35 5.91
C PHE A 156 10.68 -6.82 5.97
N SER A 157 9.49 -6.30 5.70
CA SER A 157 9.25 -4.85 5.70
C SER A 157 9.50 -4.22 7.07
N LEU A 158 9.15 -4.91 8.15
CA LEU A 158 9.38 -4.44 9.51
C LEU A 158 10.86 -4.55 9.90
N VAL A 159 11.44 -5.72 9.68
CA VAL A 159 12.83 -6.00 10.09
C VAL A 159 13.81 -5.19 9.26
N ALA A 160 13.74 -5.27 7.93
CA ALA A 160 14.63 -4.53 7.05
C ALA A 160 14.46 -3.02 7.23
N GLY A 161 13.21 -2.52 7.30
CA GLY A 161 12.94 -1.11 7.58
C GLY A 161 13.66 -0.63 8.84
N PHE A 162 13.50 -1.33 9.96
CA PHE A 162 14.12 -0.94 11.21
C PHE A 162 15.65 -1.00 11.16
N PHE A 163 16.21 -2.13 10.76
CA PHE A 163 17.67 -2.31 10.78
C PHE A 163 18.40 -1.45 9.77
N LEU A 164 17.86 -1.29 8.56
CA LEU A 164 18.46 -0.38 7.56
C LEU A 164 18.35 1.08 8.01
N GLY A 165 17.22 1.48 8.62
CA GLY A 165 17.08 2.82 9.19
C GLY A 165 18.12 3.10 10.27
N TRP A 166 18.33 2.15 11.18
CA TRP A 166 19.37 2.21 12.20
C TRP A 166 20.78 2.27 11.58
N LEU A 167 21.05 1.43 10.59
CA LEU A 167 22.35 1.32 9.92
C LEU A 167 22.68 2.60 9.14
N PHE A 168 21.75 3.11 8.32
CA PHE A 168 21.99 4.30 7.50
C PHE A 168 22.26 5.54 8.33
N VAL A 169 21.62 5.69 9.51
CA VAL A 169 22.00 6.79 10.43
C VAL A 169 23.48 6.67 10.80
N LYS A 170 23.95 5.48 11.21
CA LYS A 170 25.34 5.27 11.61
C LYS A 170 26.32 5.53 10.46
N VAL A 171 25.97 5.11 9.25
CA VAL A 171 26.77 5.34 8.06
C VAL A 171 26.87 6.83 7.76
N ILE A 172 25.75 7.56 7.75
CA ILE A 172 25.71 9.00 7.49
C ILE A 172 26.49 9.77 8.57
N GLU A 173 26.30 9.43 9.84
CA GLU A 173 27.05 10.08 10.93
C GLU A 173 28.56 9.90 10.77
N LYS A 174 29.01 8.68 10.44
CA LYS A 174 30.42 8.40 10.22
C LYS A 174 30.97 9.12 8.98
N ALA A 175 30.19 9.16 7.89
CA ALA A 175 30.62 9.82 6.66
C ALA A 175 30.67 11.34 6.79
N CYS A 176 29.82 11.94 7.62
CA CYS A 176 29.70 13.39 7.77
C CYS A 176 30.41 13.98 8.99
N THR A 177 31.27 13.22 9.69
CA THR A 177 31.96 13.69 10.91
C THR A 177 32.77 14.97 10.69
N HIS A 178 33.32 15.15 9.50
CA HIS A 178 34.18 16.30 9.17
C HIS A 178 33.51 17.35 8.27
N VAL A 179 32.20 17.15 7.96
CA VAL A 179 31.46 18.05 7.08
C VAL A 179 30.84 19.20 7.88
N ASN A 180 30.95 20.43 7.35
CA ASN A 180 30.30 21.60 7.95
C ASN A 180 28.77 21.34 8.05
N ARG A 181 28.22 21.57 9.26
CA ARG A 181 26.81 21.30 9.57
C ARG A 181 25.85 22.06 8.64
N GLN A 182 26.15 23.29 8.25
CA GLN A 182 25.29 24.09 7.40
C GLN A 182 25.24 23.50 5.97
N ALA A 183 26.43 23.18 5.43
CA ALA A 183 26.57 22.57 4.10
C ALA A 183 25.86 21.18 4.07
N ALA A 184 26.08 20.35 5.11
CA ALA A 184 25.42 19.06 5.25
C ALA A 184 23.89 19.19 5.30
N ASN A 185 23.35 20.13 6.08
CA ASN A 185 21.91 20.35 6.16
C ASN A 185 21.30 20.82 4.84
N HIS A 186 22.04 21.60 4.05
CA HIS A 186 21.57 22.00 2.72
C HIS A 186 21.52 20.80 1.77
N ALA A 187 22.57 20.00 1.74
CA ALA A 187 22.63 18.78 0.94
C ALA A 187 21.50 17.79 1.35
N PHE A 188 21.30 17.55 2.65
CA PHE A 188 20.26 16.68 3.13
C PHE A 188 18.84 17.16 2.79
N THR A 189 18.61 18.46 2.65
CA THR A 189 17.33 18.98 2.15
C THR A 189 17.07 18.51 0.73
N GLY A 190 18.01 18.74 -0.20
CA GLY A 190 17.86 18.30 -1.59
C GLY A 190 17.75 16.76 -1.72
N ILE A 191 18.53 16.00 -0.92
CA ILE A 191 18.43 14.54 -0.91
C ILE A 191 17.05 14.10 -0.42
N GLN A 192 16.47 14.73 0.60
CA GLN A 192 15.13 14.39 1.06
C GLN A 192 14.05 14.67 0.02
N ASP A 193 14.19 15.72 -0.77
CA ASP A 193 13.25 16.03 -1.85
C ASP A 193 13.28 14.91 -2.92
N VAL A 194 14.47 14.45 -3.30
CA VAL A 194 14.63 13.29 -4.21
C VAL A 194 14.07 12.01 -3.59
N CYS A 195 14.31 11.79 -2.30
CA CYS A 195 13.75 10.63 -1.59
C CYS A 195 12.22 10.66 -1.55
N ALA A 196 11.61 11.83 -1.36
CA ALA A 196 10.15 11.97 -1.38
C ALA A 196 9.56 11.59 -2.75
N VAL A 197 10.26 11.94 -3.84
CA VAL A 197 9.93 11.50 -5.20
C VAL A 197 9.99 9.97 -5.30
N ALA A 198 11.13 9.37 -4.92
CA ALA A 198 11.35 7.93 -5.01
C ALA A 198 10.35 7.14 -4.16
N LEU A 199 10.06 7.58 -2.93
CA LEU A 199 9.09 6.94 -2.05
C LEU A 199 7.67 7.05 -2.58
N SER A 200 7.29 8.20 -3.13
CA SER A 200 5.96 8.38 -3.73
C SER A 200 5.80 7.52 -4.98
N PHE A 201 6.85 7.41 -5.81
CA PHE A 201 6.88 6.49 -6.94
C PHE A 201 6.68 5.02 -6.48
N LEU A 202 7.45 4.56 -5.50
CA LEU A 202 7.37 3.19 -4.99
C LEU A 202 6.06 2.91 -4.24
N HIS A 203 5.45 3.92 -3.59
CA HIS A 203 4.13 3.79 -3.01
C HIS A 203 3.07 3.55 -4.09
N GLY A 204 3.05 4.38 -5.14
CA GLY A 204 2.15 4.20 -6.28
C GLY A 204 2.36 2.84 -6.97
N ALA A 205 3.62 2.42 -7.12
CA ALA A 205 3.99 1.12 -7.65
C ALA A 205 3.43 -0.05 -6.84
N GLN A 206 3.65 -0.04 -5.53
CA GLN A 206 3.22 -1.12 -4.63
C GLN A 206 1.70 -1.17 -4.48
N ASP A 207 1.09 -0.08 -4.06
CA ASP A 207 -0.34 -0.07 -3.75
C ASP A 207 -1.19 -0.03 -5.01
N GLY A 208 -0.76 0.70 -6.03
CA GLY A 208 -1.46 0.72 -7.31
C GLY A 208 -1.57 -0.66 -7.95
N GLN A 209 -0.50 -1.46 -7.97
CA GLN A 209 -0.54 -2.82 -8.50
C GLN A 209 -1.46 -3.75 -7.71
N LYS A 210 -1.50 -3.62 -6.37
CA LYS A 210 -2.38 -4.43 -5.53
C LYS A 210 -3.86 -4.19 -5.85
N PHE A 211 -4.27 -2.92 -5.95
CA PHE A 211 -5.67 -2.60 -6.25
C PHE A 211 -6.04 -2.90 -7.70
N MET A 212 -5.15 -2.59 -8.64
CA MET A 212 -5.34 -2.90 -10.04
C MET A 212 -5.45 -4.41 -10.29
N SER A 213 -4.70 -5.23 -9.54
CA SER A 213 -4.78 -6.69 -9.64
C SER A 213 -6.17 -7.22 -9.28
N ILE A 214 -6.85 -6.60 -8.31
CA ILE A 214 -8.20 -7.00 -7.92
C ILE A 214 -9.22 -6.66 -9.00
N ALA A 215 -9.07 -5.51 -9.67
CA ALA A 215 -9.90 -5.20 -10.84
C ALA A 215 -9.71 -6.24 -11.95
N MET A 216 -8.46 -6.63 -12.22
CA MET A 216 -8.15 -7.67 -13.22
C MET A 216 -8.66 -9.05 -12.81
N LEU A 217 -8.64 -9.37 -11.52
CA LEU A 217 -9.26 -10.60 -11.00
C LEU A 217 -10.77 -10.59 -11.27
N GLY A 218 -11.46 -9.50 -10.98
CA GLY A 218 -12.89 -9.34 -11.27
C GLY A 218 -13.19 -9.49 -12.78
N VAL A 219 -12.36 -8.89 -13.63
CA VAL A 219 -12.47 -9.05 -15.09
C VAL A 219 -12.28 -10.51 -15.50
N ALA A 220 -11.23 -11.17 -15.03
CA ALA A 220 -10.96 -12.56 -15.38
C ALA A 220 -12.09 -13.49 -14.95
N LEU A 221 -12.59 -13.31 -13.73
CA LEU A 221 -13.75 -14.05 -13.21
C LEU A 221 -14.99 -13.85 -14.09
N SER A 222 -15.27 -12.63 -14.54
CA SER A 222 -16.42 -12.35 -15.40
C SER A 222 -16.37 -13.05 -16.76
N PHE A 223 -15.18 -13.43 -17.22
CA PHE A 223 -14.97 -14.28 -18.40
C PHE A 223 -14.86 -15.77 -18.07
N GLY A 224 -15.19 -16.18 -16.84
CA GLY A 224 -15.08 -17.56 -16.39
C GLY A 224 -13.63 -18.06 -16.20
N ASN A 225 -12.66 -17.16 -16.15
CA ASN A 225 -11.26 -17.50 -15.94
C ASN A 225 -10.82 -17.06 -14.52
N PRO A 226 -10.51 -17.99 -13.59
CA PRO A 226 -10.10 -17.64 -12.24
C PRO A 226 -8.66 -17.08 -12.16
N THR A 227 -7.88 -17.17 -13.24
CA THR A 227 -6.48 -16.72 -13.28
C THR A 227 -6.29 -15.58 -14.28
N PRO A 228 -6.10 -14.32 -13.82
CA PRO A 228 -5.86 -13.19 -14.69
C PRO A 228 -4.55 -13.31 -15.47
N ASP A 229 -4.53 -12.78 -16.71
CA ASP A 229 -3.27 -12.57 -17.42
C ASP A 229 -2.44 -11.48 -16.73
N SER A 230 -1.32 -11.88 -16.17
CA SER A 230 -0.43 -10.98 -15.43
C SER A 230 0.49 -10.13 -16.32
N ASN A 231 0.49 -10.36 -17.64
CA ASN A 231 1.43 -9.71 -18.55
C ASN A 231 0.82 -8.53 -19.31
N GLY A 232 -0.46 -8.22 -19.12
CA GLY A 232 -1.16 -7.21 -19.89
C GLY A 232 -2.18 -6.41 -19.09
N PHE A 233 -1.72 -5.49 -18.24
CA PHE A 233 -2.64 -4.52 -17.63
C PHE A 233 -3.09 -3.49 -18.65
N PRO A 234 -4.42 -3.29 -18.84
CA PRO A 234 -4.94 -2.31 -19.79
C PRO A 234 -4.55 -0.89 -19.36
N MET A 235 -4.11 -0.06 -20.32
CA MET A 235 -3.70 1.32 -20.04
C MET A 235 -4.81 2.14 -19.38
N TRP A 236 -6.09 1.94 -19.79
CA TRP A 236 -7.22 2.65 -19.20
C TRP A 236 -7.37 2.36 -17.69
N LEU A 237 -7.12 1.10 -17.26
CA LEU A 237 -7.19 0.70 -15.86
C LEU A 237 -6.03 1.33 -15.07
N MET A 238 -4.80 1.31 -15.63
CA MET A 238 -3.65 1.98 -15.03
C MET A 238 -3.94 3.46 -14.79
N ILE A 239 -4.50 4.17 -15.79
CA ILE A 239 -4.83 5.59 -15.68
C ILE A 239 -5.89 5.82 -14.59
N ILE A 240 -6.98 5.05 -14.57
CA ILE A 240 -8.06 5.21 -13.59
C ILE A 240 -7.54 4.97 -12.17
N CYS A 241 -6.80 3.89 -11.93
CA CYS A 241 -6.24 3.60 -10.62
C CYS A 241 -5.19 4.64 -10.19
N SER A 242 -4.35 5.12 -11.12
CA SER A 242 -3.37 6.17 -10.85
C SER A 242 -4.03 7.51 -10.49
N LEU A 243 -5.10 7.87 -11.18
CA LEU A 243 -5.87 9.06 -10.84
C LEU A 243 -6.55 8.91 -9.47
N ALA A 244 -7.12 7.73 -9.18
CA ALA A 244 -7.79 7.48 -7.90
C ALA A 244 -6.82 7.62 -6.71
N ILE A 245 -5.62 7.01 -6.77
CA ILE A 245 -4.62 7.11 -5.70
C ILE A 245 -4.11 8.55 -5.55
N SER A 246 -3.91 9.25 -6.66
CA SER A 246 -3.41 10.63 -6.66
C SER A 246 -4.44 11.61 -6.07
N LEU A 247 -5.69 11.51 -6.46
CA LEU A 247 -6.77 12.32 -5.90
C LEU A 247 -6.97 12.03 -4.40
N GLY A 248 -6.93 10.75 -4.02
CA GLY A 248 -6.95 10.35 -2.61
C GLY A 248 -5.83 11.02 -1.81
N THR A 249 -4.61 11.02 -2.34
CA THR A 249 -3.44 11.65 -1.71
C THR A 249 -3.66 13.15 -1.46
N ILE A 250 -4.27 13.86 -2.41
CA ILE A 250 -4.57 15.30 -2.27
C ILE A 250 -5.58 15.55 -1.13
N VAL A 251 -6.61 14.70 -1.03
CA VAL A 251 -7.71 14.88 -0.06
C VAL A 251 -7.30 14.51 1.36
N GLY A 252 -6.57 13.39 1.55
CA GLY A 252 -6.38 12.79 2.87
C GLY A 252 -5.08 13.14 3.60
N GLY A 253 -4.07 13.67 2.89
CA GLY A 253 -2.67 13.68 3.34
C GLY A 253 -2.35 14.30 4.69
N LYS A 254 -3.02 15.37 5.10
CA LYS A 254 -2.61 16.18 6.26
C LYS A 254 -2.72 15.46 7.62
N ARG A 255 -3.71 14.57 7.79
CA ARG A 255 -4.03 13.97 9.09
C ARG A 255 -3.02 12.91 9.51
N ILE A 256 -2.59 12.09 8.56
CA ILE A 256 -1.66 10.98 8.80
C ILE A 256 -0.22 11.49 8.92
N ILE A 257 0.17 12.53 8.16
CA ILE A 257 1.52 13.14 8.27
C ILE A 257 1.86 13.51 9.72
N LYS A 258 0.89 14.00 10.50
CA LYS A 258 1.10 14.40 11.88
C LYS A 258 1.49 13.21 12.76
N SER A 259 0.69 12.14 12.76
CA SER A 259 0.91 11.00 13.65
C SER A 259 2.20 10.24 13.34
N VAL A 260 2.51 10.02 12.07
CA VAL A 260 3.69 9.24 11.66
C VAL A 260 4.96 10.10 11.65
N GLY A 261 4.87 11.31 11.09
CA GLY A 261 6.06 12.14 10.86
C GLY A 261 6.46 13.03 12.05
N MET A 262 5.52 13.39 12.94
CA MET A 262 5.79 14.38 13.99
C MET A 262 5.74 13.82 15.40
N ASP A 263 4.80 12.91 15.67
CA ASP A 263 4.51 12.47 17.04
C ASP A 263 5.31 11.22 17.45
N MET A 264 5.84 10.44 16.50
CA MET A 264 6.55 9.20 16.77
C MET A 264 8.02 9.41 17.12
N VAL A 265 8.76 10.15 16.30
CA VAL A 265 10.18 10.48 16.49
C VAL A 265 10.45 11.89 15.97
N LYS A 266 11.13 12.70 16.77
CA LYS A 266 11.61 14.01 16.31
C LYS A 266 12.87 13.80 15.46
N LEU A 267 12.73 13.90 14.15
CA LEU A 267 13.80 13.66 13.18
C LEU A 267 14.57 14.94 12.83
N GLU A 268 15.88 14.82 12.77
CA GLU A 268 16.75 15.78 12.07
C GLU A 268 16.79 15.46 10.56
N LYS A 269 17.27 16.41 9.73
CA LYS A 269 17.26 16.22 8.26
C LYS A 269 17.99 14.96 7.79
N TYR A 270 19.21 14.72 8.30
CA TYR A 270 19.97 13.51 7.95
C TYR A 270 19.31 12.22 8.41
N GLN A 271 18.57 12.27 9.53
CA GLN A 271 17.79 11.13 10.02
C GLN A 271 16.60 10.85 9.11
N GLY A 272 15.96 11.88 8.59
CA GLY A 272 14.94 11.73 7.57
C GLY A 272 15.48 11.10 6.28
N VAL A 273 16.68 11.49 5.84
CA VAL A 273 17.37 10.84 4.70
C VAL A 273 17.60 9.37 4.98
N ALA A 274 18.09 9.00 6.18
CA ALA A 274 18.33 7.62 6.55
C ALA A 274 17.04 6.78 6.55
N ALA A 275 15.94 7.33 7.09
CA ALA A 275 14.63 6.65 7.08
C ALA A 275 14.13 6.45 5.65
N ASN A 276 14.23 7.49 4.81
CA ASN A 276 13.81 7.43 3.43
C ASN A 276 14.62 6.42 2.61
N PHE A 277 15.94 6.39 2.75
CA PHE A 277 16.78 5.38 2.08
C PHE A 277 16.40 3.96 2.51
N SER A 278 16.22 3.74 3.80
CA SER A 278 15.77 2.44 4.31
C SER A 278 14.46 2.01 3.68
N THR A 279 13.46 2.90 3.69
CA THR A 279 12.13 2.62 3.14
C THR A 279 12.21 2.39 1.63
N THR A 280 12.93 3.24 0.89
CA THR A 280 13.11 3.12 -0.57
C THR A 280 13.73 1.78 -0.93
N PHE A 281 14.81 1.38 -0.25
CA PHE A 281 15.50 0.12 -0.52
C PHE A 281 14.60 -1.09 -0.24
N THR A 282 13.91 -1.07 0.89
CA THR A 282 12.98 -2.14 1.30
C THR A 282 11.82 -2.27 0.32
N LEU A 283 11.20 -1.15 -0.08
CA LEU A 283 10.08 -1.17 -1.02
C LEU A 283 10.49 -1.58 -2.43
N LEU A 284 11.65 -1.11 -2.90
CA LEU A 284 12.16 -1.48 -4.22
C LEU A 284 12.42 -2.99 -4.29
N PHE A 285 13.12 -3.53 -3.28
CA PHE A 285 13.38 -4.97 -3.19
C PHE A 285 12.07 -5.77 -3.16
N ALA A 286 11.11 -5.37 -2.33
CA ALA A 286 9.80 -6.01 -2.23
C ALA A 286 9.03 -5.96 -3.56
N SER A 287 9.09 -4.83 -4.27
CA SER A 287 8.42 -4.68 -5.57
C SER A 287 9.00 -5.60 -6.64
N LEU A 288 10.32 -5.73 -6.68
CA LEU A 288 11.00 -6.58 -7.66
C LEU A 288 10.83 -8.07 -7.36
N THR A 289 10.74 -8.45 -6.08
CA THR A 289 10.56 -9.85 -5.63
C THR A 289 9.09 -10.27 -5.54
N GLY A 290 8.15 -9.35 -5.80
CA GLY A 290 6.72 -9.64 -5.78
C GLY A 290 6.13 -9.80 -4.37
N MET A 291 6.78 -9.26 -3.34
CA MET A 291 6.26 -9.25 -1.98
C MET A 291 5.27 -8.08 -1.81
N PRO A 292 3.96 -8.33 -1.54
CA PRO A 292 3.00 -7.27 -1.30
C PRO A 292 3.16 -6.71 0.12
N VAL A 293 4.09 -5.77 0.28
CA VAL A 293 4.39 -5.15 1.58
C VAL A 293 3.56 -3.89 1.82
N SER A 294 3.42 -3.51 3.09
CA SER A 294 2.81 -2.24 3.46
C SER A 294 3.86 -1.13 3.47
N THR A 295 3.64 -0.10 2.67
CA THR A 295 4.49 1.08 2.62
C THR A 295 4.52 1.82 3.95
N GLY A 296 3.38 1.88 4.66
CA GLY A 296 3.29 2.44 6.01
C GLY A 296 4.13 1.67 7.04
N HIS A 297 4.15 0.33 6.96
CA HIS A 297 4.98 -0.50 7.85
C HIS A 297 6.47 -0.25 7.60
N CYS A 298 6.91 -0.26 6.35
CA CYS A 298 8.31 0.03 5.98
C CYS A 298 8.76 1.38 6.54
N ASN A 299 7.98 2.43 6.26
CA ASN A 299 8.37 3.78 6.67
C ASN A 299 8.34 3.97 8.18
N THR A 300 7.29 3.50 8.84
CA THR A 300 7.17 3.57 10.31
C THR A 300 8.31 2.82 10.99
N SER A 301 8.63 1.62 10.51
CA SER A 301 9.71 0.81 11.04
C SER A 301 11.08 1.46 10.83
N ALA A 302 11.30 2.06 9.64
CA ALA A 302 12.52 2.82 9.34
C ALA A 302 12.68 4.03 10.28
N ILE A 303 11.62 4.79 10.52
CA ILE A 303 11.62 5.93 11.46
C ILE A 303 11.93 5.46 12.89
N MET A 304 11.37 4.33 13.34
CA MET A 304 11.69 3.75 14.64
C MET A 304 13.15 3.31 14.73
N GLY A 305 13.69 2.68 13.70
CA GLY A 305 15.08 2.26 13.63
C GLY A 305 16.05 3.45 13.70
N VAL A 306 15.73 4.52 12.97
CA VAL A 306 16.46 5.80 13.03
C VAL A 306 16.42 6.41 14.44
N GLY A 307 15.25 6.46 15.07
CA GLY A 307 15.12 6.97 16.44
C GLY A 307 15.92 6.14 17.44
N ALA A 308 15.82 4.83 17.36
CA ALA A 308 16.51 3.87 18.22
C ALA A 308 18.04 3.89 18.06
N SER A 309 18.56 4.30 16.89
CA SER A 309 20.00 4.42 16.64
C SER A 309 20.70 5.40 17.57
N LYS A 310 19.98 6.40 18.06
CA LYS A 310 20.45 7.37 19.05
C LYS A 310 20.15 6.95 20.49
N SER A 311 18.91 6.56 20.74
CA SER A 311 18.45 6.02 22.01
C SER A 311 17.06 5.42 21.84
N PHE A 312 16.80 4.27 22.45
CA PHE A 312 15.46 3.67 22.49
C PHE A 312 14.41 4.60 23.12
N LYS A 313 14.83 5.51 24.02
CA LYS A 313 13.94 6.51 24.66
C LYS A 313 13.46 7.61 23.71
N ARG A 314 14.07 7.78 22.53
CA ARG A 314 13.65 8.76 21.52
C ARG A 314 12.46 8.32 20.68
N VAL A 315 12.14 7.04 20.70
CA VAL A 315 10.97 6.49 20.05
C VAL A 315 9.79 6.53 20.99
N ASN A 316 8.67 7.06 20.54
CA ASN A 316 7.41 6.99 21.27
C ASN A 316 6.79 5.60 21.10
N TRP A 317 7.20 4.68 21.98
CA TRP A 317 6.74 3.29 21.94
C TRP A 317 5.24 3.14 22.20
N GLY A 318 4.58 4.12 22.82
CA GLY A 318 3.14 4.14 22.97
C GLY A 318 2.42 4.23 21.62
N ILE A 319 2.88 5.14 20.76
CA ILE A 319 2.37 5.27 19.37
C ILE A 319 2.72 4.03 18.56
N ALA A 320 3.97 3.55 18.64
CA ALA A 320 4.40 2.35 17.95
C ALA A 320 3.54 1.14 18.31
N ARG A 321 3.24 0.93 19.61
CA ARG A 321 2.34 -0.14 20.06
C ARG A 321 0.94 -0.02 19.47
N ASN A 322 0.37 1.19 19.47
CA ASN A 322 -0.96 1.41 18.91
C ASN A 322 -1.00 1.13 17.39
N MET A 323 0.08 1.47 16.67
CA MET A 323 0.21 1.14 15.25
C MET A 323 0.28 -0.38 15.04
N VAL A 324 1.12 -1.09 15.79
CA VAL A 324 1.22 -2.55 15.71
C VAL A 324 -0.12 -3.22 16.03
N LEU A 325 -0.82 -2.75 17.06
CA LEU A 325 -2.16 -3.24 17.39
C LEU A 325 -3.14 -3.01 16.23
N ALA A 326 -3.14 -1.83 15.62
CA ALA A 326 -3.98 -1.54 14.46
C ALA A 326 -3.66 -2.47 13.28
N TRP A 327 -2.39 -2.77 13.04
CA TRP A 327 -1.96 -3.68 11.97
C TRP A 327 -2.42 -5.12 12.22
N VAL A 328 -2.28 -5.61 13.44
CA VAL A 328 -2.72 -6.96 13.82
C VAL A 328 -4.24 -7.07 13.76
N LEU A 329 -4.97 -6.07 14.27
CA LEU A 329 -6.44 -6.08 14.28
C LEU A 329 -7.04 -5.93 12.88
N THR A 330 -6.31 -5.34 11.92
CA THR A 330 -6.79 -5.19 10.54
C THR A 330 -7.09 -6.54 9.89
N PHE A 331 -6.26 -7.57 10.11
CA PHE A 331 -6.47 -8.90 9.51
C PHE A 331 -7.78 -9.56 9.95
N PRO A 332 -8.03 -9.79 11.26
CA PRO A 332 -9.28 -10.39 11.69
C PRO A 332 -10.49 -9.51 11.38
N ALA A 333 -10.37 -8.18 11.50
CA ALA A 333 -11.49 -7.29 11.22
C ALA A 333 -11.90 -7.32 9.75
N CYS A 334 -10.98 -7.07 8.82
CA CYS A 334 -11.29 -7.07 7.39
C CYS A 334 -11.62 -8.47 6.87
N GLY A 335 -10.93 -9.51 7.36
CA GLY A 335 -11.22 -10.88 7.01
C GLY A 335 -12.63 -11.31 7.42
N LEU A 336 -13.02 -10.98 8.64
CA LEU A 336 -14.37 -11.27 9.14
C LEU A 336 -15.45 -10.48 8.40
N ILE A 337 -15.24 -9.17 8.17
CA ILE A 337 -16.16 -8.34 7.39
C ILE A 337 -16.31 -8.91 5.97
N GLY A 338 -15.20 -9.21 5.28
CA GLY A 338 -15.21 -9.80 3.94
C GLY A 338 -15.93 -11.14 3.91
N PHE A 339 -15.67 -12.01 4.88
CA PHE A 339 -16.31 -13.31 5.02
C PHE A 339 -17.83 -13.19 5.23
N LEU A 340 -18.27 -12.37 6.18
CA LEU A 340 -19.69 -12.22 6.50
C LEU A 340 -20.48 -11.57 5.36
N LEU A 341 -19.92 -10.50 4.77
CA LEU A 341 -20.56 -9.83 3.63
C LEU A 341 -20.58 -10.73 2.39
N ALA A 342 -19.56 -11.56 2.17
CA ALA A 342 -19.54 -12.51 1.06
C ALA A 342 -20.67 -13.53 1.21
N HIS A 343 -20.86 -14.13 2.39
CA HIS A 343 -21.99 -15.01 2.65
C HIS A 343 -23.34 -14.32 2.42
N LEU A 344 -23.47 -13.07 2.92
CA LEU A 344 -24.70 -12.32 2.73
C LEU A 344 -24.99 -12.07 1.23
N PHE A 345 -23.98 -11.67 0.46
CA PHE A 345 -24.17 -11.35 -0.96
C PHE A 345 -24.41 -12.59 -1.82
N MET A 346 -23.73 -13.71 -1.49
CA MET A 346 -23.95 -14.98 -2.19
C MET A 346 -25.36 -15.57 -1.97
N MET A 347 -26.13 -15.08 -0.99
CA MET A 347 -27.56 -15.43 -0.88
C MET A 347 -28.43 -14.86 -2.01
N PHE A 348 -27.89 -13.92 -2.77
CA PHE A 348 -28.55 -13.26 -3.91
C PHE A 348 -27.91 -13.64 -5.27
N ALA A 349 -26.94 -14.59 -5.26
CA ALA A 349 -26.22 -15.07 -6.45
C ALA A 349 -26.99 -16.12 -7.24
#